data_5a8287e793ed9ceb1f5b5ade138ee09f
#
_entry.id   5a8287e793ed9ceb1f5b5ade138ee09f
#
_cell.length_a   1.000
_cell.length_b   1.000
_cell.length_c   1.000
_cell.angle_alpha   90.00
_cell.angle_beta   90.00
_cell.angle_gamma   90.00
#
_symmetry.space_group_name_H-M   'P 1'
#
loop_
_entity.id
_entity.type
_entity.pdbx_description
1 polymer ?
#
loop_
_entity_poly.entity_id
_entity_poly.type
_entity_poly.pdbx_seq_one_letter_code
_entity_poly.pdbx_strand_id
1 'polypeptide(L)'
;MASTASIRLLTSFVGAASLLGSATCSSSGAHDVANAAPTGKNIGVNVSTINTWDGSRPFMNLIYGSSWQSRDPSGAGRDVEVSQLDSAGWVKSLPAGYQATRTLYGVADADVICRWQGNDHGSMRVVVNESEVRQTRMRGANELRFRYSLRSPHDPPLPSIRYTVDPADYVRNLDCREADAKPGVLFDPTFLRTIDGFSVIRFMKWQAAVEANTAVNWAGRNTPSSGDYLGKDGVPVELMVSLANEVGADPWFAMPWNADDDYVARFARYVRDNLAPGRRVYVEVSNEVWNGSYAVMRQAQREGVAEGLDNSDGEYGQAMARYAEKTRQVMGIWSKVFDGQSDRLVRVASAQNVSPFWSERILAHGDTAASIDALATAPYWELGDDEARGKSLDDIMSHSLPAKIAETLDWAKKQKAVAAKYGKRYIAYEGGQHVWLNNNQPLVAQIERDPRMYNLYKSYIGRWNRDIGDTMALFALTGGIGKAGFGLVEYAGQPVSEAPKMRAVRESFAQSRR
;
A
#
# COMPACT_ATOMS: atom_id res chain seq x y z
N MET A 1 -10.18 -24.04 -7.98
CA MET A 1 -10.70 -23.90 -9.36
C MET A 1 -11.68 -22.74 -9.35
N ALA A 2 -11.23 -21.54 -9.61
CA ALA A 2 -12.07 -20.35 -9.71
C ALA A 2 -11.96 -19.82 -11.15
N SER A 3 -13.12 -19.78 -11.79
CA SER A 3 -13.34 -19.39 -13.18
C SER A 3 -13.04 -17.90 -13.38
N THR A 4 -12.15 -17.60 -14.29
CA THR A 4 -11.89 -16.26 -14.80
C THR A 4 -13.03 -15.84 -15.74
N ALA A 5 -13.90 -14.96 -15.28
CA ALA A 5 -14.88 -14.28 -16.12
C ALA A 5 -14.25 -12.99 -16.67
N SER A 6 -13.89 -13.02 -17.94
CA SER A 6 -13.52 -11.83 -18.71
C SER A 6 -14.77 -11.01 -18.97
N ILE A 7 -14.83 -9.81 -18.39
CA ILE A 7 -15.89 -8.83 -18.70
C ILE A 7 -15.49 -8.09 -19.98
N ARG A 8 -16.18 -8.40 -21.09
CA ARG A 8 -16.15 -7.58 -22.30
C ARG A 8 -16.98 -6.32 -22.05
N LEU A 9 -16.36 -5.15 -22.17
CA LEU A 9 -17.08 -3.88 -22.23
C LEU A 9 -17.82 -3.76 -23.56
N LEU A 10 -19.12 -3.58 -23.48
CA LEU A 10 -19.97 -3.13 -24.59
C LEU A 10 -19.82 -1.61 -24.76
N THR A 11 -19.29 -1.22 -25.90
CA THR A 11 -19.40 0.14 -26.43
C THR A 11 -20.72 0.27 -27.19
N SER A 12 -21.55 1.22 -26.83
CA SER A 12 -22.43 2.01 -27.70
C SER A 12 -23.48 2.76 -26.87
N PHE A 13 -23.49 4.06 -26.92
CA PHE A 13 -24.65 4.85 -27.38
C PHE A 13 -24.30 6.35 -27.42
N VAL A 14 -24.45 6.89 -28.61
CA VAL A 14 -24.46 8.32 -28.93
C VAL A 14 -25.93 8.82 -28.78
N GLY A 15 -26.11 9.96 -28.17
CA GLY A 15 -27.37 10.65 -28.17
C GLY A 15 -27.22 12.09 -27.69
N ALA A 16 -27.34 13.02 -28.63
CA ALA A 16 -27.31 14.47 -28.42
C ALA A 16 -28.62 15.00 -27.90
N ALA A 17 -28.60 16.08 -27.13
CA ALA A 17 -29.27 17.35 -27.48
C ALA A 17 -29.27 18.36 -26.33
N SER A 18 -28.92 19.55 -26.68
CA SER A 18 -28.95 20.84 -26.02
C SER A 18 -30.27 21.24 -25.36
N LEU A 19 -30.18 22.07 -24.29
CA LEU A 19 -30.86 23.40 -24.28
C LEU A 19 -30.40 24.23 -23.06
N LEU A 20 -30.23 25.53 -23.36
CA LEU A 20 -29.79 26.63 -22.51
C LEU A 20 -30.81 26.98 -21.40
N GLY A 21 -30.29 27.33 -20.24
CA GLY A 21 -31.04 28.04 -19.21
C GLY A 21 -30.08 28.76 -18.28
N SER A 22 -29.84 30.04 -18.50
CA SER A 22 -29.06 30.93 -17.65
C SER A 22 -29.83 31.29 -16.38
N ALA A 23 -29.29 30.95 -15.23
CA ALA A 23 -29.66 31.53 -13.95
C ALA A 23 -28.42 32.07 -13.25
N THR A 24 -28.35 33.37 -13.13
CA THR A 24 -27.36 34.08 -12.31
C THR A 24 -27.65 33.84 -10.84
N CYS A 25 -26.70 33.31 -10.11
CA CYS A 25 -26.69 33.32 -8.66
C CYS A 25 -25.40 33.90 -8.15
N SER A 26 -25.54 34.87 -7.26
CA SER A 26 -24.54 35.73 -6.69
C SER A 26 -23.46 34.99 -5.90
N SER A 27 -22.24 35.45 -6.07
CA SER A 27 -21.01 35.03 -5.39
C SER A 27 -21.07 35.24 -3.88
N SER A 28 -20.97 34.16 -3.12
CA SER A 28 -20.48 34.19 -1.72
C SER A 28 -19.11 33.54 -1.66
N GLY A 29 -18.17 34.30 -1.17
CA GLY A 29 -16.78 34.03 -0.80
C GLY A 29 -16.16 32.68 -1.17
N ALA A 30 -15.55 32.58 -2.35
CA ALA A 30 -14.53 31.58 -2.62
C ALA A 30 -13.29 31.97 -1.80
N HIS A 31 -12.98 31.18 -0.78
CA HIS A 31 -11.62 31.18 -0.24
C HIS A 31 -10.71 30.68 -1.36
N ASP A 32 -9.93 31.57 -1.93
CA ASP A 32 -8.79 31.25 -2.78
C ASP A 32 -7.82 30.38 -1.97
N VAL A 33 -7.97 29.07 -2.07
CA VAL A 33 -6.89 28.15 -1.73
C VAL A 33 -5.83 28.38 -2.81
N ALA A 34 -4.85 29.23 -2.46
CA ALA A 34 -3.73 29.49 -3.32
C ALA A 34 -3.19 28.16 -3.85
N ASN A 35 -3.25 27.98 -5.17
CA ASN A 35 -2.57 26.93 -5.91
C ASN A 35 -1.05 27.14 -5.73
N ALA A 36 -0.53 26.77 -4.56
CA ALA A 36 0.89 26.60 -4.38
C ALA A 36 1.28 25.41 -5.24
N ALA A 37 1.85 25.68 -6.41
CA ALA A 37 2.46 24.67 -7.25
C ALA A 37 3.41 23.83 -6.36
N PRO A 38 3.40 22.49 -6.50
CA PRO A 38 4.24 21.62 -5.68
C PRO A 38 5.69 22.07 -5.84
N THR A 39 6.34 22.39 -4.73
CA THR A 39 7.75 22.76 -4.71
C THR A 39 8.57 21.55 -5.16
N GLY A 40 8.77 21.37 -6.47
CA GLY A 40 9.83 20.55 -7.08
C GLY A 40 9.88 19.06 -6.80
N LYS A 41 9.00 18.48 -5.97
CA LYS A 41 8.93 17.04 -5.70
C LYS A 41 7.47 16.59 -5.76
N ASN A 42 7.08 15.98 -6.88
CA ASN A 42 5.72 15.47 -7.07
C ASN A 42 5.65 13.94 -7.20
N ILE A 43 6.77 13.23 -7.02
CA ILE A 43 6.79 11.77 -7.12
C ILE A 43 6.75 11.16 -5.73
N GLY A 44 5.68 10.45 -5.48
CA GLY A 44 5.48 9.60 -4.32
C GLY A 44 5.65 8.12 -4.67
N VAL A 45 5.46 7.27 -3.67
CA VAL A 45 5.52 5.81 -3.81
C VAL A 45 4.54 5.12 -2.88
N ASN A 46 3.98 4.00 -3.33
CA ASN A 46 3.29 3.06 -2.47
C ASN A 46 4.30 2.13 -1.79
N VAL A 47 4.22 1.98 -0.48
CA VAL A 47 4.98 0.94 0.22
C VAL A 47 4.39 -0.43 -0.10
N SER A 48 5.27 -1.43 -0.20
CA SER A 48 4.89 -2.81 -0.46
C SER A 48 4.43 -3.51 0.81
N THR A 49 3.80 -4.66 0.67
CA THR A 49 3.44 -5.51 1.82
C THR A 49 4.69 -5.89 2.63
N ILE A 50 4.54 -5.99 3.94
CA ILE A 50 5.64 -6.28 4.88
C ILE A 50 5.93 -7.79 5.00
N ASN A 51 5.85 -8.54 3.92
CA ASN A 51 6.13 -9.97 3.92
C ASN A 51 7.56 -10.29 3.45
N THR A 52 7.99 -11.52 3.63
CA THR A 52 9.34 -11.97 3.25
C THR A 52 9.55 -12.07 1.74
N TRP A 53 8.48 -12.11 0.92
CA TRP A 53 8.56 -12.26 -0.54
C TRP A 53 8.69 -10.93 -1.28
N ASP A 54 8.16 -9.84 -0.74
CA ASP A 54 8.17 -8.53 -1.42
C ASP A 54 9.48 -7.77 -1.22
N GLY A 55 10.45 -8.37 -0.54
CA GLY A 55 11.79 -7.84 -0.40
C GLY A 55 11.88 -6.48 0.31
N SER A 56 10.82 -6.04 1.00
CA SER A 56 10.78 -4.69 1.57
C SER A 56 11.58 -4.55 2.87
N ARG A 57 11.54 -5.53 3.77
CA ARG A 57 12.17 -5.54 5.10
C ARG A 57 12.21 -4.15 5.76
N PRO A 58 11.07 -3.55 6.11
CA PRO A 58 11.06 -2.17 6.60
C PRO A 58 11.50 -2.04 8.06
N PHE A 59 11.35 -3.09 8.88
CA PHE A 59 11.60 -3.04 10.32
C PHE A 59 12.90 -3.73 10.72
N MET A 60 13.55 -3.17 11.76
CA MET A 60 14.71 -3.81 12.39
C MET A 60 14.34 -5.12 13.08
N ASN A 61 13.13 -5.23 13.64
CA ASN A 61 12.67 -6.49 14.21
C ASN A 61 12.27 -7.47 13.09
N LEU A 62 13.03 -8.54 12.97
CA LEU A 62 12.94 -9.53 11.89
C LEU A 62 11.65 -10.38 11.93
N ILE A 63 10.90 -10.35 13.04
CA ILE A 63 9.69 -11.17 13.17
C ILE A 63 8.54 -10.67 12.27
N TYR A 64 8.54 -9.42 11.83
CA TYR A 64 7.41 -8.84 11.10
C TYR A 64 7.32 -9.24 9.62
N GLY A 65 8.19 -10.14 9.16
CA GLY A 65 8.17 -10.66 7.78
C GLY A 65 7.13 -11.74 7.49
N SER A 66 6.45 -12.29 8.50
CA SER A 66 5.43 -13.33 8.35
C SER A 66 4.37 -13.25 9.46
N SER A 67 3.29 -14.00 9.34
CA SER A 67 2.32 -14.22 10.42
C SER A 67 2.69 -15.45 11.26
N TRP A 68 2.04 -15.56 12.43
CA TRP A 68 2.20 -16.73 13.30
C TRP A 68 1.60 -17.99 12.67
N GLN A 69 2.34 -19.07 12.75
CA GLN A 69 1.89 -20.41 12.42
C GLN A 69 2.06 -21.34 13.61
N SER A 70 1.32 -22.43 13.64
CA SER A 70 1.52 -23.56 14.56
C SER A 70 2.08 -24.75 13.78
N ARG A 71 2.93 -25.54 14.45
CA ARG A 71 3.43 -26.82 13.96
C ARG A 71 2.90 -27.92 14.87
N ASP A 72 2.25 -28.92 14.30
CA ASP A 72 1.81 -30.11 15.01
C ASP A 72 2.99 -31.07 15.28
N PRO A 73 2.80 -32.16 16.05
CA PRO A 73 3.85 -33.13 16.33
C PRO A 73 4.41 -33.84 15.09
N SER A 74 3.66 -33.85 13.97
CA SER A 74 4.13 -34.42 12.69
C SER A 74 4.97 -33.42 11.88
N GLY A 75 5.03 -32.16 12.32
CA GLY A 75 5.69 -31.06 11.62
C GLY A 75 4.82 -30.32 10.61
N ALA A 76 3.53 -30.68 10.46
CA ALA A 76 2.62 -29.97 9.57
C ALA A 76 2.30 -28.56 10.12
N GLY A 77 2.39 -27.55 9.23
CA GLY A 77 2.12 -26.16 9.56
C GLY A 77 0.67 -25.77 9.33
N ARG A 78 0.12 -24.90 10.21
CA ARG A 78 -1.19 -24.27 10.07
C ARG A 78 -1.13 -22.84 10.57
N ASP A 79 -1.97 -21.98 10.04
CA ASP A 79 -2.16 -20.65 10.61
C ASP A 79 -2.68 -20.75 12.05
N VAL A 80 -2.26 -19.81 12.89
CA VAL A 80 -2.75 -19.73 14.27
C VAL A 80 -4.15 -19.09 14.25
N GLU A 81 -5.11 -19.75 14.88
CA GLU A 81 -6.48 -19.26 14.99
C GLU A 81 -6.56 -17.98 15.85
N VAL A 82 -7.46 -17.07 15.50
CA VAL A 82 -7.65 -15.81 16.26
C VAL A 82 -7.93 -16.07 17.74
N SER A 83 -8.66 -17.14 18.08
CA SER A 83 -8.93 -17.56 19.48
C SER A 83 -7.68 -17.96 20.26
N GLN A 84 -6.60 -18.30 19.59
CA GLN A 84 -5.30 -18.70 20.14
C GLN A 84 -4.35 -17.51 20.34
N LEU A 85 -4.73 -16.33 19.86
CA LEU A 85 -4.00 -15.09 20.04
C LEU A 85 -4.57 -14.28 21.21
N ASP A 86 -3.73 -13.48 21.84
CA ASP A 86 -4.18 -12.42 22.72
C ASP A 86 -4.65 -11.19 21.93
N SER A 87 -5.11 -10.14 22.61
CA SER A 87 -5.57 -8.91 21.98
C SER A 87 -4.46 -8.14 21.24
N ALA A 88 -3.19 -8.42 21.54
CA ALA A 88 -2.03 -7.86 20.88
C ALA A 88 -1.47 -8.75 19.76
N GLY A 89 -2.10 -9.90 19.47
CA GLY A 89 -1.69 -10.80 18.41
C GLY A 89 -0.53 -11.75 18.77
N TRP A 90 -0.22 -11.93 20.06
CA TRP A 90 0.75 -12.93 20.52
C TRP A 90 0.06 -14.29 20.76
N VAL A 91 0.77 -15.37 20.47
CA VAL A 91 0.23 -16.74 20.64
C VAL A 91 0.13 -17.07 22.11
N LYS A 92 -1.10 -17.05 22.65
CA LYS A 92 -1.38 -17.32 24.09
C LYS A 92 -1.66 -18.79 24.40
N SER A 93 -2.07 -19.58 23.41
CA SER A 93 -2.36 -21.00 23.61
C SER A 93 -2.30 -21.78 22.30
N LEU A 94 -1.90 -23.05 22.37
CA LEU A 94 -1.96 -24.00 21.27
C LEU A 94 -2.39 -25.38 21.80
N PRO A 95 -2.87 -26.29 20.95
CA PRO A 95 -3.13 -27.67 21.37
C PRO A 95 -1.88 -28.36 21.92
N ALA A 96 -2.06 -29.34 22.78
CA ALA A 96 -0.94 -30.08 23.40
C ALA A 96 -0.02 -30.67 22.31
N GLY A 97 1.28 -30.51 22.49
CA GLY A 97 2.32 -30.96 21.55
C GLY A 97 2.55 -30.06 20.35
N TYR A 98 1.74 -29.01 20.13
CA TYR A 98 1.97 -28.03 19.08
C TYR A 98 3.01 -27.00 19.51
N GLN A 99 3.70 -26.40 18.53
CA GLN A 99 4.66 -25.33 18.73
C GLN A 99 4.28 -24.10 17.90
N ALA A 100 4.45 -22.92 18.49
CA ALA A 100 4.38 -21.68 17.73
C ALA A 100 5.62 -21.55 16.84
N THR A 101 5.42 -21.07 15.62
CA THR A 101 6.53 -20.81 14.69
C THR A 101 6.29 -19.51 13.92
N ARG A 102 7.39 -18.85 13.58
CA ARG A 102 7.36 -17.63 12.78
C ARG A 102 8.62 -17.49 11.93
N THR A 103 8.44 -17.27 10.63
CA THR A 103 9.55 -17.02 9.71
C THR A 103 10.07 -15.60 9.91
N LEU A 104 11.37 -15.45 10.02
CA LEU A 104 12.05 -14.16 10.14
C LEU A 104 12.39 -13.60 8.76
N TYR A 105 12.53 -12.28 8.67
CA TYR A 105 13.23 -11.71 7.51
C TYR A 105 14.64 -12.29 7.40
N GLY A 106 15.10 -12.46 6.16
CA GLY A 106 16.47 -12.87 5.89
C GLY A 106 17.47 -11.78 6.27
N VAL A 107 18.66 -12.22 6.70
CA VAL A 107 19.82 -11.37 6.94
C VAL A 107 21.02 -11.92 6.18
N ALA A 108 21.83 -11.04 5.59
CA ALA A 108 23.05 -11.43 4.92
C ALA A 108 24.19 -11.50 5.96
N ASP A 109 24.64 -12.70 6.28
CA ASP A 109 25.80 -12.98 7.16
C ASP A 109 25.85 -12.12 8.44
N ALA A 110 24.89 -12.28 9.33
CA ALA A 110 24.81 -11.52 10.57
C ALA A 110 24.63 -12.40 11.80
N ASP A 111 25.12 -11.91 12.94
CA ASP A 111 24.73 -12.39 14.25
C ASP A 111 23.40 -11.76 14.64
N VAL A 112 22.43 -12.58 15.06
CA VAL A 112 21.09 -12.15 15.45
C VAL A 112 20.87 -12.44 16.93
N ILE A 113 20.24 -11.50 17.61
CA ILE A 113 19.81 -11.63 19.01
C ILE A 113 18.30 -11.53 19.06
N CYS A 114 17.65 -12.56 19.60
CA CYS A 114 16.22 -12.55 19.93
C CYS A 114 16.04 -12.41 21.44
N ARG A 115 15.12 -11.53 21.86
CA ARG A 115 14.71 -11.32 23.24
C ARG A 115 13.18 -11.37 23.33
N TRP A 116 12.66 -11.86 24.46
CA TRP A 116 11.24 -11.97 24.67
C TRP A 116 10.88 -11.86 26.15
N GLN A 117 9.59 -11.70 26.42
CA GLN A 117 8.98 -11.82 27.76
C GLN A 117 8.15 -13.09 27.82
N GLY A 118 7.95 -13.62 29.03
CA GLY A 118 7.19 -14.85 29.25
C GLY A 118 8.03 -16.10 29.20
N ASN A 119 7.38 -17.24 29.36
CA ASN A 119 8.00 -18.55 29.48
C ASN A 119 7.84 -19.38 28.21
N ASP A 120 8.92 -19.89 27.68
CA ASP A 120 8.99 -20.79 26.53
C ASP A 120 9.39 -22.22 26.92
N HIS A 121 9.41 -22.53 28.22
CA HIS A 121 9.91 -23.80 28.79
C HIS A 121 11.32 -24.20 28.32
N GLY A 122 12.16 -23.22 27.99
CA GLY A 122 13.48 -23.48 27.46
C GLY A 122 13.51 -24.04 26.03
N SER A 123 12.39 -23.96 25.31
CA SER A 123 12.20 -24.59 23.99
C SER A 123 12.48 -23.67 22.81
N MET A 124 12.65 -22.37 23.04
CA MET A 124 12.93 -21.40 21.96
C MET A 124 14.16 -21.79 21.16
N ARG A 125 13.99 -21.95 19.87
CA ARG A 125 15.07 -22.28 18.93
C ARG A 125 14.82 -21.68 17.55
N VAL A 126 15.89 -21.60 16.77
CA VAL A 126 15.85 -21.22 15.35
C VAL A 126 16.07 -22.44 14.49
N VAL A 127 15.24 -22.59 13.48
CA VAL A 127 15.31 -23.69 12.52
C VAL A 127 15.34 -23.16 11.10
N VAL A 128 16.01 -23.92 10.20
CA VAL A 128 16.02 -23.70 8.75
C VAL A 128 15.82 -25.07 8.10
N ASN A 129 14.81 -25.21 7.26
CA ASN A 129 14.42 -26.50 6.67
C ASN A 129 14.35 -27.63 7.71
N GLU A 130 13.65 -27.39 8.82
CA GLU A 130 13.49 -28.30 9.97
C GLU A 130 14.79 -28.64 10.72
N SER A 131 15.95 -28.17 10.27
CA SER A 131 17.23 -28.35 10.97
C SER A 131 17.50 -27.17 11.90
N GLU A 132 17.91 -27.45 13.13
CA GLU A 132 18.30 -26.42 14.09
C GLU A 132 19.64 -25.80 13.67
N VAL A 133 19.68 -24.46 13.65
CA VAL A 133 20.94 -23.75 13.41
C VAL A 133 21.76 -23.65 14.68
N ARG A 134 23.07 -23.46 14.53
CA ARG A 134 23.96 -23.24 15.68
C ARG A 134 23.51 -21.97 16.43
N GLN A 135 23.15 -22.15 17.69
CA GLN A 135 22.61 -21.10 18.53
C GLN A 135 23.10 -21.20 19.97
N THR A 136 23.04 -20.09 20.70
CA THR A 136 23.43 -20.01 22.11
C THR A 136 22.30 -19.33 22.88
N ARG A 137 21.73 -20.07 23.86
CA ARG A 137 20.76 -19.49 24.81
C ARG A 137 21.53 -18.89 25.99
N MET A 138 21.23 -17.67 26.34
CA MET A 138 21.83 -17.01 27.50
C MET A 138 21.19 -17.53 28.79
N ARG A 139 22.01 -18.06 29.67
CA ARG A 139 21.53 -18.64 30.95
C ARG A 139 20.90 -17.55 31.84
N GLY A 140 19.69 -17.81 32.29
CA GLY A 140 18.94 -16.89 33.19
C GLY A 140 18.34 -15.66 32.51
N ALA A 141 18.32 -15.62 31.16
CA ALA A 141 17.71 -14.59 30.39
C ALA A 141 16.85 -15.17 29.27
N ASN A 142 15.76 -14.48 28.92
CA ASN A 142 14.98 -14.79 27.72
C ASN A 142 15.69 -14.18 26.50
N GLU A 143 16.84 -14.73 26.20
CA GLU A 143 17.70 -14.30 25.09
C GLU A 143 18.29 -15.51 24.35
N LEU A 144 18.19 -15.48 23.03
CA LEU A 144 18.76 -16.45 22.11
C LEU A 144 19.65 -15.73 21.10
N ARG A 145 20.85 -16.25 20.86
CA ARG A 145 21.78 -15.75 19.85
C ARG A 145 22.05 -16.81 18.81
N PHE A 146 22.04 -16.44 17.55
CA PHE A 146 22.42 -17.32 16.45
C PHE A 146 23.10 -16.53 15.36
N ARG A 147 23.89 -17.23 14.55
CA ARG A 147 24.44 -16.70 13.31
C ARG A 147 23.77 -17.38 12.14
N TYR A 148 23.31 -16.59 11.21
CA TYR A 148 22.71 -17.08 9.99
C TYR A 148 23.27 -16.29 8.80
N SER A 149 23.65 -17.02 7.73
CA SER A 149 24.18 -16.41 6.52
C SER A 149 23.36 -16.86 5.33
N LEU A 150 22.81 -15.89 4.60
CA LEU A 150 22.19 -16.08 3.30
C LEU A 150 23.10 -15.53 2.23
N ARG A 151 23.08 -16.15 1.03
CA ARG A 151 23.71 -15.54 -0.16
C ARG A 151 23.06 -14.23 -0.52
N SER A 152 21.74 -14.17 -0.35
CA SER A 152 20.90 -12.98 -0.49
C SER A 152 19.87 -12.98 0.63
N PRO A 153 19.52 -11.82 1.22
CA PRO A 153 18.48 -11.71 2.27
C PRO A 153 17.08 -12.19 1.84
N HIS A 154 16.89 -12.42 0.54
CA HIS A 154 15.60 -12.81 -0.05
C HIS A 154 15.57 -14.25 -0.54
N ASP A 155 16.72 -14.95 -0.48
CA ASP A 155 16.80 -16.35 -0.94
C ASP A 155 16.31 -17.30 0.15
N PRO A 156 15.32 -18.16 -0.14
CA PRO A 156 15.00 -19.26 0.77
C PRO A 156 16.14 -20.28 0.84
N PRO A 157 16.25 -21.06 1.91
CA PRO A 157 15.31 -21.11 3.04
C PRO A 157 15.57 -20.03 4.08
N LEU A 158 14.49 -19.37 4.57
CA LEU A 158 14.56 -18.37 5.62
C LEU A 158 14.54 -19.03 7.02
N PRO A 159 15.17 -18.39 8.04
CA PRO A 159 15.12 -18.89 9.41
C PRO A 159 13.74 -18.71 10.02
N SER A 160 13.35 -19.63 10.89
CA SER A 160 12.10 -19.55 11.65
C SER A 160 12.38 -19.73 13.13
N ILE A 161 11.79 -18.89 13.96
CA ILE A 161 11.68 -19.08 15.41
C ILE A 161 10.63 -20.15 15.67
N ARG A 162 10.91 -21.04 16.63
CA ARG A 162 9.97 -22.08 17.07
C ARG A 162 10.07 -22.27 18.58
N TYR A 163 8.91 -22.38 19.26
CA TYR A 163 8.84 -22.59 20.71
C TYR A 163 7.54 -23.25 21.17
N THR A 164 7.55 -23.82 22.37
CA THR A 164 6.38 -24.34 23.07
C THR A 164 5.69 -23.18 23.82
N VAL A 165 4.37 -23.08 23.70
CA VAL A 165 3.59 -22.02 24.34
C VAL A 165 3.23 -22.45 25.76
N ASP A 166 3.52 -21.59 26.73
CA ASP A 166 3.00 -21.69 28.10
C ASP A 166 1.74 -20.80 28.21
N PRO A 167 0.53 -21.38 28.34
CA PRO A 167 -0.67 -20.55 28.43
C PRO A 167 -0.75 -19.68 29.69
N ALA A 168 -0.01 -20.01 30.76
CA ALA A 168 0.02 -19.24 32.00
C ALA A 168 0.93 -18.00 31.90
N ASP A 169 2.01 -18.11 31.09
CA ASP A 169 2.99 -17.02 30.90
C ASP A 169 3.59 -17.08 29.48
N TYR A 170 2.76 -16.94 28.46
CA TYR A 170 3.15 -17.08 27.05
C TYR A 170 4.16 -16.01 26.60
N VAL A 171 4.89 -16.33 25.54
CA VAL A 171 5.88 -15.44 24.92
C VAL A 171 5.21 -14.17 24.34
N ARG A 172 5.72 -13.01 24.73
CA ARG A 172 5.31 -11.68 24.29
C ARG A 172 6.54 -10.83 23.96
N ASN A 173 6.32 -9.75 23.22
CA ASN A 173 7.36 -8.78 22.91
C ASN A 173 8.63 -9.42 22.36
N LEU A 174 8.45 -10.43 21.48
CA LEU A 174 9.57 -11.07 20.81
C LEU A 174 10.21 -10.06 19.85
N ASP A 175 11.49 -9.81 20.04
CA ASP A 175 12.30 -8.91 19.24
C ASP A 175 13.58 -9.63 18.80
N CYS A 176 13.72 -9.83 17.49
CA CYS A 176 14.88 -10.46 16.87
C CYS A 176 15.55 -9.43 15.97
N ARG A 177 16.81 -9.07 16.26
CA ARG A 177 17.57 -8.05 15.54
C ARG A 177 19.00 -8.51 15.25
N GLU A 178 19.61 -7.92 14.24
CA GLU A 178 21.06 -8.01 14.06
C GLU A 178 21.76 -7.47 15.32
N ALA A 179 22.85 -8.14 15.73
CA ALA A 179 23.49 -7.88 17.02
C ALA A 179 24.13 -6.48 17.11
N ASP A 180 24.48 -5.87 15.98
CA ASP A 180 25.03 -4.53 15.85
C ASP A 180 23.95 -3.43 15.72
N ALA A 181 22.68 -3.83 15.69
CA ALA A 181 21.57 -2.88 15.61
C ALA A 181 21.57 -1.91 16.79
N LYS A 182 21.51 -0.61 16.49
CA LYS A 182 21.47 0.43 17.54
C LYS A 182 20.16 0.34 18.31
N PRO A 183 20.19 0.50 19.65
CA PRO A 183 18.98 0.57 20.46
C PRO A 183 18.02 1.66 19.96
N GLY A 184 16.71 1.36 19.97
CA GLY A 184 15.66 2.34 19.61
C GLY A 184 15.45 2.57 18.11
N VAL A 185 16.30 2.02 17.23
CA VAL A 185 16.07 2.09 15.78
C VAL A 185 14.89 1.19 15.41
N LEU A 186 13.89 1.77 14.73
CA LEU A 186 12.66 1.08 14.33
C LEU A 186 12.77 0.49 12.93
N PHE A 187 13.29 1.27 11.99
CA PHE A 187 13.31 0.95 10.57
C PHE A 187 14.70 0.51 10.11
N ASP A 188 14.71 -0.43 9.17
CA ASP A 188 15.95 -0.90 8.55
C ASP A 188 16.64 0.22 7.77
N PRO A 189 17.93 0.51 8.00
CA PRO A 189 18.64 1.58 7.30
C PRO A 189 18.68 1.38 5.78
N THR A 190 18.65 0.13 5.29
CA THR A 190 18.64 -0.17 3.86
C THR A 190 17.28 0.16 3.24
N PHE A 191 16.21 -0.16 3.95
CA PHE A 191 14.86 0.26 3.56
C PHE A 191 14.74 1.79 3.54
N LEU A 192 15.23 2.48 4.58
CA LEU A 192 15.21 3.94 4.65
C LEU A 192 15.95 4.58 3.45
N ARG A 193 17.13 4.05 3.09
CA ARG A 193 17.86 4.52 1.89
C ARG A 193 17.09 4.25 0.60
N THR A 194 16.34 3.14 0.54
CA THR A 194 15.56 2.79 -0.66
C THR A 194 14.37 3.71 -0.86
N ILE A 195 13.70 4.13 0.23
CA ILE A 195 12.52 5.01 0.17
C ILE A 195 12.88 6.51 0.21
N ASP A 196 14.12 6.87 0.51
CA ASP A 196 14.53 8.27 0.61
C ASP A 196 14.26 9.04 -0.70
N GLY A 197 13.89 10.31 -0.58
CA GLY A 197 13.67 11.24 -1.68
C GLY A 197 12.26 11.24 -2.29
N PHE A 198 11.40 10.28 -1.99
CA PHE A 198 9.99 10.37 -2.36
C PHE A 198 9.28 11.45 -1.54
N SER A 199 8.39 12.20 -2.20
CA SER A 199 7.66 13.31 -1.54
C SER A 199 6.43 12.83 -0.77
N VAL A 200 5.84 11.73 -1.19
CA VAL A 200 4.62 11.13 -0.63
C VAL A 200 4.82 9.63 -0.46
N ILE A 201 4.36 9.09 0.66
CA ILE A 201 4.33 7.65 0.92
C ILE A 201 2.88 7.22 1.12
N ARG A 202 2.36 6.40 0.21
CA ARG A 202 1.02 5.83 0.35
C ARG A 202 1.07 4.48 1.08
N PHE A 203 0.29 4.38 2.15
CA PHE A 203 0.32 3.26 3.11
C PHE A 203 -0.79 2.21 2.89
N MET A 204 -1.45 2.20 1.75
CA MET A 204 -2.59 1.32 1.47
C MET A 204 -2.32 -0.15 1.84
N LYS A 205 -1.18 -0.70 1.44
CA LYS A 205 -0.80 -2.09 1.77
C LYS A 205 -0.52 -2.31 3.26
N TRP A 206 -0.03 -1.29 3.95
CA TRP A 206 0.24 -1.37 5.39
C TRP A 206 -1.03 -1.26 6.23
N GLN A 207 -2.07 -0.61 5.71
CA GLN A 207 -3.34 -0.44 6.43
C GLN A 207 -4.34 -1.58 6.19
N ALA A 208 -4.01 -2.58 5.36
CA ALA A 208 -4.93 -3.64 4.94
C ALA A 208 -6.28 -3.09 4.38
N ALA A 209 -6.24 -1.93 3.72
CA ALA A 209 -7.43 -1.15 3.34
C ALA A 209 -8.32 -1.81 2.28
N VAL A 210 -7.85 -2.84 1.60
CA VAL A 210 -8.62 -3.64 0.63
C VAL A 210 -9.48 -4.73 1.29
N GLU A 211 -9.23 -5.03 2.56
CA GLU A 211 -9.97 -6.04 3.31
C GLU A 211 -11.25 -5.42 3.88
N ALA A 212 -12.38 -5.70 3.27
CA ALA A 212 -13.66 -5.08 3.60
C ALA A 212 -14.43 -5.72 4.77
N ASN A 213 -13.96 -6.86 5.32
CA ASN A 213 -14.88 -7.83 5.91
C ASN A 213 -15.11 -7.72 7.40
N THR A 214 -14.41 -6.87 8.13
CA THR A 214 -14.54 -6.76 9.58
C THR A 214 -14.67 -5.31 10.02
N ALA A 215 -15.46 -5.10 11.09
CA ALA A 215 -15.52 -3.81 11.76
C ALA A 215 -14.13 -3.42 12.28
N VAL A 216 -13.76 -2.17 12.06
CA VAL A 216 -12.50 -1.59 12.50
C VAL A 216 -12.80 -0.52 13.53
N ASN A 217 -12.32 -0.72 14.76
CA ASN A 217 -12.49 0.21 15.87
C ASN A 217 -11.13 0.52 16.52
N TRP A 218 -11.06 1.65 17.22
CA TRP A 218 -9.80 2.12 17.76
C TRP A 218 -9.20 1.20 18.84
N ALA A 219 -10.03 0.56 19.65
CA ALA A 219 -9.57 -0.30 20.74
C ALA A 219 -8.95 -1.62 20.22
N GLY A 220 -9.47 -2.13 19.10
CA GLY A 220 -9.01 -3.39 18.50
C GLY A 220 -7.89 -3.26 17.49
N ARG A 221 -7.39 -2.04 17.23
CA ARG A 221 -6.30 -1.83 16.25
C ARG A 221 -4.97 -2.37 16.73
N ASN A 222 -4.08 -2.63 15.79
CA ASN A 222 -2.68 -2.87 16.12
C ASN A 222 -2.01 -1.63 16.75
N THR A 223 -1.08 -1.91 17.67
CA THR A 223 -0.20 -0.93 18.32
C THR A 223 1.26 -1.33 18.10
N PRO A 224 2.25 -0.48 18.43
CA PRO A 224 3.66 -0.85 18.29
C PRO A 224 4.10 -2.10 19.07
N SER A 225 3.32 -2.53 20.07
CA SER A 225 3.55 -3.77 20.82
C SER A 225 2.82 -4.99 20.25
N SER A 226 2.08 -4.85 19.15
CA SER A 226 1.36 -5.96 18.54
C SER A 226 2.33 -6.98 17.92
N GLY A 227 1.98 -8.24 18.05
CA GLY A 227 2.78 -9.37 17.61
C GLY A 227 2.68 -9.68 16.11
N ASP A 228 1.75 -9.03 15.39
CA ASP A 228 1.57 -9.26 13.95
C ASP A 228 1.08 -7.98 13.25
N TYR A 229 1.77 -7.57 12.16
CA TYR A 229 1.39 -6.44 11.33
C TYR A 229 0.87 -6.84 9.94
N LEU A 230 0.84 -8.14 9.63
CA LEU A 230 0.34 -8.67 8.36
C LEU A 230 -1.15 -8.95 8.37
N GLY A 231 -1.74 -9.06 9.56
CA GLY A 231 -3.16 -9.35 9.73
C GLY A 231 -4.09 -8.20 9.30
N LYS A 232 -5.36 -8.39 9.51
CA LYS A 232 -6.46 -7.47 9.12
C LYS A 232 -6.33 -6.04 9.64
N ASP A 233 -5.59 -5.83 10.73
CA ASP A 233 -5.45 -4.52 11.37
C ASP A 233 -4.19 -3.77 10.90
N GLY A 234 -3.33 -4.41 10.09
CA GLY A 234 -2.18 -3.80 9.43
C GLY A 234 -1.10 -3.23 10.37
N VAL A 235 -0.29 -2.35 9.83
CA VAL A 235 0.77 -1.63 10.57
C VAL A 235 0.15 -0.52 11.42
N PRO A 236 0.58 -0.35 12.68
CA PRO A 236 0.10 0.75 13.53
C PRO A 236 0.32 2.14 12.93
N VAL A 237 -0.64 3.04 13.13
CA VAL A 237 -0.52 4.44 12.68
C VAL A 237 0.73 5.12 13.23
N GLU A 238 1.13 4.75 14.44
CA GLU A 238 2.31 5.25 15.12
C GLU A 238 3.59 5.02 14.30
N LEU A 239 3.73 3.84 13.71
CA LEU A 239 4.89 3.48 12.88
C LEU A 239 4.82 4.14 11.49
N MET A 240 3.63 4.24 10.90
CA MET A 240 3.46 4.91 9.61
C MET A 240 3.79 6.41 9.69
N VAL A 241 3.33 7.09 10.73
CA VAL A 241 3.67 8.51 10.98
C VAL A 241 5.15 8.68 11.30
N SER A 242 5.72 7.77 12.11
CA SER A 242 7.16 7.77 12.41
C SER A 242 8.00 7.63 11.14
N LEU A 243 7.66 6.71 10.23
CA LEU A 243 8.36 6.56 8.96
C LEU A 243 8.27 7.82 8.10
N ALA A 244 7.07 8.39 7.96
CA ALA A 244 6.87 9.61 7.19
C ALA A 244 7.72 10.78 7.72
N ASN A 245 7.78 10.92 9.05
CA ASN A 245 8.62 11.93 9.72
C ASN A 245 10.11 11.67 9.48
N GLU A 246 10.57 10.42 9.62
CA GLU A 246 11.99 10.05 9.52
C GLU A 246 12.54 10.30 8.11
N VAL A 247 11.77 9.97 7.06
CA VAL A 247 12.19 10.19 5.68
C VAL A 247 11.78 11.57 5.13
N GLY A 248 11.03 12.36 5.90
CA GLY A 248 10.59 13.68 5.49
C GLY A 248 9.61 13.67 4.32
N ALA A 249 8.68 12.72 4.27
CA ALA A 249 7.64 12.59 3.26
C ALA A 249 6.24 12.89 3.82
N ASP A 250 5.30 13.24 2.95
CA ASP A 250 3.89 13.41 3.28
C ASP A 250 3.21 12.03 3.28
N PRO A 251 2.55 11.57 4.36
CA PRO A 251 1.85 10.30 4.38
C PRO A 251 0.52 10.37 3.61
N TRP A 252 0.17 9.27 2.94
CA TRP A 252 -1.13 9.07 2.30
C TRP A 252 -1.80 7.83 2.88
N PHE A 253 -2.91 8.04 3.57
CA PHE A 253 -3.66 7.00 4.25
C PHE A 253 -4.94 6.62 3.50
N ALA A 254 -5.26 5.33 3.47
CA ALA A 254 -6.50 4.77 2.95
C ALA A 254 -7.37 4.32 4.13
N MET A 255 -8.42 5.08 4.49
CA MET A 255 -9.27 4.73 5.64
C MET A 255 -10.07 3.46 5.34
N PRO A 256 -10.01 2.44 6.21
CA PRO A 256 -10.76 1.20 6.01
C PRO A 256 -12.26 1.47 5.86
N TRP A 257 -12.92 0.77 4.93
CA TRP A 257 -14.34 0.95 4.64
C TRP A 257 -15.24 0.79 5.89
N ASN A 258 -14.95 -0.22 6.71
CA ASN A 258 -15.71 -0.56 7.91
C ASN A 258 -15.16 0.10 9.20
N ALA A 259 -14.29 1.10 9.07
CA ALA A 259 -13.87 1.91 10.21
C ALA A 259 -15.05 2.71 10.76
N ASP A 260 -15.26 2.66 12.09
CA ASP A 260 -16.23 3.52 12.77
C ASP A 260 -15.71 4.97 12.87
N ASP A 261 -16.62 5.89 13.16
CA ASP A 261 -16.30 7.32 13.22
C ASP A 261 -15.30 7.64 14.34
N ASP A 262 -15.31 6.90 15.45
CA ASP A 262 -14.33 7.07 16.55
C ASP A 262 -12.93 6.66 16.09
N TYR A 263 -12.80 5.54 15.36
CA TYR A 263 -11.53 5.14 14.75
C TYR A 263 -10.99 6.23 13.83
N VAL A 264 -11.82 6.69 12.87
CA VAL A 264 -11.41 7.73 11.91
C VAL A 264 -10.99 9.01 12.63
N ALA A 265 -11.77 9.45 13.62
CA ALA A 265 -11.48 10.67 14.36
C ALA A 265 -10.21 10.56 15.22
N ARG A 266 -9.96 9.41 15.87
CA ARG A 266 -8.75 9.19 16.68
C ARG A 266 -7.53 9.01 15.80
N PHE A 267 -7.65 8.32 14.67
CA PHE A 267 -6.58 8.20 13.68
C PHE A 267 -6.17 9.59 13.17
N ALA A 268 -7.14 10.40 12.76
CA ALA A 268 -6.90 11.77 12.30
C ALA A 268 -6.23 12.64 13.38
N ARG A 269 -6.69 12.57 14.65
CA ARG A 269 -6.06 13.28 15.79
C ARG A 269 -4.63 12.84 16.00
N TYR A 270 -4.37 11.52 15.99
CA TYR A 270 -3.01 11.02 16.13
C TYR A 270 -2.08 11.58 15.04
N VAL A 271 -2.52 11.55 13.78
CA VAL A 271 -1.75 12.09 12.65
C VAL A 271 -1.52 13.60 12.82
N ARG A 272 -2.57 14.39 13.11
CA ARG A 272 -2.45 15.85 13.34
C ARG A 272 -1.40 16.19 14.40
N ASP A 273 -1.43 15.46 15.51
CA ASP A 273 -0.65 15.75 16.72
C ASP A 273 0.81 15.25 16.62
N ASN A 274 1.08 14.23 15.78
CA ASN A 274 2.39 13.57 15.72
C ASN A 274 3.12 13.72 14.37
N LEU A 275 2.43 14.13 13.31
CA LEU A 275 3.06 14.39 12.02
C LEU A 275 3.87 15.70 12.10
N ALA A 276 5.12 15.65 11.68
CA ALA A 276 6.05 16.77 11.75
C ALA A 276 5.48 18.06 11.13
N PRO A 277 5.77 19.23 11.68
CA PRO A 277 5.35 20.52 11.13
C PRO A 277 5.77 20.68 9.67
N GLY A 278 4.91 21.30 8.85
CA GLY A 278 5.14 21.52 7.43
C GLY A 278 4.89 20.28 6.54
N ARG A 279 4.53 19.13 7.12
CA ARG A 279 4.05 17.97 6.37
C ARG A 279 2.54 18.01 6.18
N ARG A 280 2.10 17.59 5.00
CA ARG A 280 0.68 17.40 4.69
C ARG A 280 0.32 15.92 4.82
N VAL A 281 -0.93 15.64 5.04
CA VAL A 281 -1.47 14.27 5.01
C VAL A 281 -2.49 14.16 3.88
N TYR A 282 -2.38 13.10 3.08
CA TYR A 282 -3.37 12.71 2.09
C TYR A 282 -4.27 11.64 2.68
N VAL A 283 -5.57 11.75 2.42
CA VAL A 283 -6.55 10.79 2.96
C VAL A 283 -7.53 10.40 1.86
N GLU A 284 -7.74 9.10 1.70
CA GLU A 284 -8.77 8.52 0.84
C GLU A 284 -9.59 7.48 1.61
N VAL A 285 -10.70 7.02 1.03
CA VAL A 285 -11.53 5.96 1.59
C VAL A 285 -11.24 4.64 0.86
N SER A 286 -10.76 3.64 1.61
CA SER A 286 -10.45 2.30 1.10
C SER A 286 -9.43 2.33 -0.05
N ASN A 287 -9.47 1.35 -0.92
CA ASN A 287 -8.70 1.28 -2.16
C ASN A 287 -9.58 0.79 -3.29
N GLU A 288 -9.59 1.54 -4.40
CA GLU A 288 -10.26 1.12 -5.65
C GLU A 288 -11.67 0.57 -5.44
N VAL A 289 -12.52 1.29 -4.72
CA VAL A 289 -13.93 0.88 -4.50
C VAL A 289 -14.69 0.70 -5.83
N TRP A 290 -14.21 1.31 -6.90
CA TRP A 290 -14.70 1.13 -8.26
C TRP A 290 -14.35 -0.23 -8.88
N ASN A 291 -13.40 -1.00 -8.31
CA ASN A 291 -12.87 -2.23 -8.90
C ASN A 291 -13.70 -3.45 -8.48
N GLY A 292 -14.45 -4.03 -9.42
CA GLY A 292 -15.31 -5.20 -9.18
C GLY A 292 -14.60 -6.45 -8.66
N SER A 293 -13.27 -6.53 -8.75
CA SER A 293 -12.49 -7.63 -8.19
C SER A 293 -12.40 -7.57 -6.65
N TYR A 294 -12.60 -6.41 -6.04
CA TYR A 294 -12.48 -6.23 -4.59
C TYR A 294 -13.80 -6.44 -3.83
N ALA A 295 -13.69 -6.99 -2.63
CA ALA A 295 -14.83 -7.22 -1.75
C ALA A 295 -15.52 -5.91 -1.33
N VAL A 296 -14.77 -4.83 -1.18
CA VAL A 296 -15.27 -3.51 -0.82
C VAL A 296 -16.25 -2.95 -1.87
N MET A 297 -15.98 -3.16 -3.16
CA MET A 297 -16.92 -2.75 -4.22
C MET A 297 -18.27 -3.45 -4.06
N ARG A 298 -18.25 -4.79 -3.86
CA ARG A 298 -19.48 -5.55 -3.64
C ARG A 298 -20.21 -5.15 -2.36
N GLN A 299 -19.48 -4.72 -1.33
CA GLN A 299 -20.08 -4.18 -0.12
C GLN A 299 -20.73 -2.81 -0.39
N ALA A 300 -20.02 -1.90 -1.04
CA ALA A 300 -20.57 -0.58 -1.42
C ALA A 300 -21.83 -0.72 -2.27
N GLN A 301 -21.87 -1.68 -3.21
CA GLN A 301 -23.05 -2.01 -4.02
C GLN A 301 -24.22 -2.46 -3.14
N ARG A 302 -24.02 -3.45 -2.25
CA ARG A 302 -25.09 -3.91 -1.36
C ARG A 302 -25.63 -2.79 -0.45
N GLU A 303 -24.74 -1.97 0.08
CA GLU A 303 -25.13 -0.82 0.91
C GLU A 303 -25.92 0.22 0.09
N GLY A 304 -25.42 0.60 -1.10
CA GLY A 304 -26.10 1.57 -1.95
C GLY A 304 -27.50 1.10 -2.41
N VAL A 305 -27.65 -0.18 -2.73
CA VAL A 305 -28.97 -0.78 -3.02
C VAL A 305 -29.88 -0.75 -1.79
N ALA A 306 -29.37 -1.13 -0.61
CA ALA A 306 -30.16 -1.17 0.63
C ALA A 306 -30.60 0.24 1.09
N GLU A 307 -29.79 1.25 0.85
CA GLU A 307 -30.09 2.67 1.13
C GLU A 307 -31.00 3.31 0.07
N GLY A 308 -31.31 2.60 -1.01
CA GLY A 308 -32.19 3.09 -2.07
C GLY A 308 -31.58 4.23 -2.88
N LEU A 309 -30.26 4.26 -3.04
CA LEU A 309 -29.59 5.28 -3.83
C LEU A 309 -30.01 5.20 -5.31
N ASP A 310 -29.86 6.32 -6.03
CA ASP A 310 -30.27 6.42 -7.43
C ASP A 310 -29.67 5.29 -8.28
N ASN A 311 -30.52 4.53 -8.96
CA ASN A 311 -30.14 3.38 -9.78
C ASN A 311 -30.18 3.68 -11.29
N SER A 312 -30.23 4.95 -11.69
CA SER A 312 -30.24 5.33 -13.11
C SER A 312 -29.05 4.77 -13.91
N ASP A 313 -27.93 4.57 -13.25
CA ASP A 313 -26.72 3.94 -13.78
C ASP A 313 -26.56 2.48 -13.29
N GLY A 314 -27.64 1.85 -12.80
CA GLY A 314 -27.66 0.48 -12.28
C GLY A 314 -26.97 0.34 -10.91
N GLU A 315 -26.81 -0.92 -10.46
CA GLU A 315 -26.21 -1.23 -9.15
C GLU A 315 -24.76 -0.77 -9.02
N TYR A 316 -24.01 -0.69 -10.12
CA TYR A 316 -22.67 -0.10 -10.10
C TYR A 316 -22.72 1.41 -9.82
N GLY A 317 -23.71 2.12 -10.39
CA GLY A 317 -23.97 3.53 -10.08
C GLY A 317 -24.29 3.73 -8.60
N GLN A 318 -25.12 2.85 -8.02
CA GLN A 318 -25.43 2.88 -6.59
C GLN A 318 -24.18 2.64 -5.72
N ALA A 319 -23.27 1.74 -6.14
CA ALA A 319 -21.99 1.54 -5.45
C ALA A 319 -21.12 2.81 -5.48
N MET A 320 -21.05 3.50 -6.61
CA MET A 320 -20.29 4.76 -6.74
C MET A 320 -20.93 5.92 -5.96
N ALA A 321 -22.24 5.99 -5.92
CA ALA A 321 -22.98 6.93 -5.08
C ALA A 321 -22.69 6.67 -3.58
N ARG A 322 -22.74 5.41 -3.16
CA ARG A 322 -22.40 5.01 -1.79
C ARG A 322 -20.95 5.32 -1.42
N TYR A 323 -20.01 5.10 -2.36
CA TYR A 323 -18.62 5.52 -2.20
C TYR A 323 -18.49 7.03 -1.99
N ALA A 324 -19.21 7.82 -2.78
CA ALA A 324 -19.23 9.28 -2.67
C ALA A 324 -19.74 9.73 -1.29
N GLU A 325 -20.79 9.09 -0.76
CA GLU A 325 -21.31 9.38 0.59
C GLU A 325 -20.36 9.00 1.70
N LYS A 326 -19.74 7.81 1.62
CA LYS A 326 -18.72 7.39 2.58
C LYS A 326 -17.51 8.33 2.54
N THR A 327 -17.14 8.81 1.35
CA THR A 327 -16.08 9.81 1.20
C THR A 327 -16.43 11.10 1.92
N ARG A 328 -17.64 11.65 1.73
CA ARG A 328 -18.11 12.86 2.45
C ARG A 328 -18.08 12.68 3.96
N GLN A 329 -18.56 11.53 4.47
CA GLN A 329 -18.56 11.20 5.89
C GLN A 329 -17.14 11.23 6.47
N VAL A 330 -16.22 10.47 5.89
CA VAL A 330 -14.83 10.36 6.36
C VAL A 330 -14.10 11.70 6.24
N MET A 331 -14.23 12.39 5.11
CA MET A 331 -13.57 13.69 4.89
C MET A 331 -14.13 14.78 5.81
N GLY A 332 -15.41 14.72 6.16
CA GLY A 332 -16.02 15.60 7.15
C GLY A 332 -15.39 15.43 8.54
N ILE A 333 -15.13 14.19 8.98
CA ILE A 333 -14.45 13.91 10.24
C ILE A 333 -13.01 14.45 10.22
N TRP A 334 -12.25 14.17 9.16
CA TRP A 334 -10.89 14.67 9.02
C TRP A 334 -10.82 16.19 8.99
N SER A 335 -11.72 16.84 8.24
CA SER A 335 -11.81 18.31 8.19
C SER A 335 -12.07 18.92 9.56
N LYS A 336 -12.97 18.31 10.35
CA LYS A 336 -13.27 18.75 11.71
C LYS A 336 -12.06 18.59 12.65
N VAL A 337 -11.30 17.49 12.50
CA VAL A 337 -10.10 17.27 13.31
C VAL A 337 -8.98 18.25 12.94
N PHE A 338 -8.81 18.57 11.64
CA PHE A 338 -7.81 19.51 11.13
C PHE A 338 -8.31 20.96 11.07
N ASP A 339 -9.40 21.28 11.78
CA ASP A 339 -9.84 22.67 11.88
C ASP A 339 -8.70 23.57 12.40
N GLY A 340 -8.48 24.71 11.71
CA GLY A 340 -7.32 25.57 11.95
C GLY A 340 -5.97 25.09 11.39
N GLN A 341 -5.92 23.89 10.75
CA GLN A 341 -4.74 23.33 10.09
C GLN A 341 -5.11 22.70 8.73
N SER A 342 -6.13 23.20 8.07
CA SER A 342 -6.67 22.65 6.82
C SER A 342 -5.65 22.65 5.67
N ASP A 343 -4.65 23.52 5.69
CA ASP A 343 -3.53 23.57 4.75
C ASP A 343 -2.64 22.32 4.80
N ARG A 344 -2.69 21.56 5.91
CA ARG A 344 -1.98 20.29 6.08
C ARG A 344 -2.78 19.08 5.62
N LEU A 345 -4.05 19.22 5.25
CA LEU A 345 -4.93 18.12 4.88
C LEU A 345 -5.20 18.13 3.37
N VAL A 346 -5.05 16.98 2.71
CA VAL A 346 -5.45 16.76 1.32
C VAL A 346 -6.47 15.61 1.29
N ARG A 347 -7.73 15.95 1.06
CA ARG A 347 -8.86 15.00 1.00
C ARG A 347 -8.99 14.49 -0.44
N VAL A 348 -9.03 13.18 -0.62
CA VAL A 348 -8.93 12.55 -1.93
C VAL A 348 -10.14 11.66 -2.19
N ALA A 349 -10.76 11.82 -3.37
CA ALA A 349 -11.64 10.82 -3.95
C ALA A 349 -10.91 10.10 -5.07
N SER A 350 -11.01 8.77 -5.12
CA SER A 350 -10.35 7.94 -6.12
C SER A 350 -11.34 7.34 -7.12
N ALA A 351 -10.91 7.20 -8.38
CA ALA A 351 -11.72 6.67 -9.47
C ALA A 351 -10.86 5.89 -10.47
N GLN A 352 -11.52 5.21 -11.40
CA GLN A 352 -10.88 4.48 -12.49
C GLN A 352 -10.30 5.42 -13.55
N ASN A 353 -9.03 5.24 -13.93
CA ASN A 353 -8.36 6.14 -14.89
C ASN A 353 -9.05 6.20 -16.26
N VAL A 354 -9.50 5.07 -16.78
CA VAL A 354 -10.10 4.96 -18.14
C VAL A 354 -11.57 5.39 -18.20
N SER A 355 -12.16 5.83 -17.10
CA SER A 355 -13.57 6.20 -17.04
C SER A 355 -13.81 7.59 -16.42
N PRO A 356 -13.63 8.68 -17.17
CA PRO A 356 -14.01 10.04 -16.75
C PRO A 356 -15.48 10.17 -16.34
N PHE A 357 -16.35 9.35 -16.94
CA PHE A 357 -17.78 9.31 -16.61
C PHE A 357 -18.00 9.00 -15.12
N TRP A 358 -17.35 7.96 -14.57
CA TRP A 358 -17.52 7.62 -13.16
C TRP A 358 -16.88 8.64 -12.23
N SER A 359 -15.76 9.23 -12.63
CA SER A 359 -15.18 10.35 -11.90
C SER A 359 -16.16 11.52 -11.77
N GLU A 360 -16.82 11.85 -12.86
CA GLU A 360 -17.83 12.93 -12.87
C GLU A 360 -19.05 12.55 -12.00
N ARG A 361 -19.54 11.29 -12.08
CA ARG A 361 -20.65 10.82 -11.24
C ARG A 361 -20.33 10.89 -9.75
N ILE A 362 -19.13 10.47 -9.35
CA ILE A 362 -18.68 10.57 -7.96
C ILE A 362 -18.63 12.03 -7.50
N LEU A 363 -18.04 12.93 -8.30
CA LEU A 363 -17.90 14.34 -7.92
C LEU A 363 -19.23 15.09 -7.91
N ALA A 364 -20.16 14.73 -8.79
CA ALA A 364 -21.48 15.34 -8.88
C ALA A 364 -22.45 14.85 -7.80
N HIS A 365 -22.16 13.74 -7.10
CA HIS A 365 -23.07 13.17 -6.11
C HIS A 365 -23.07 14.00 -4.82
N GLY A 366 -24.20 14.66 -4.53
CA GLY A 366 -24.33 15.56 -3.38
C GLY A 366 -23.20 16.59 -3.32
N ASP A 367 -22.65 16.82 -2.12
CA ASP A 367 -21.55 17.75 -1.89
C ASP A 367 -20.16 17.12 -1.96
N THR A 368 -19.99 16.00 -2.67
CA THR A 368 -18.72 15.27 -2.72
C THR A 368 -17.58 16.14 -3.23
N ALA A 369 -17.81 16.90 -4.30
CA ALA A 369 -16.79 17.81 -4.81
C ALA A 369 -16.37 18.87 -3.76
N ALA A 370 -17.28 19.39 -2.96
CA ALA A 370 -16.96 20.34 -1.89
C ALA A 370 -16.17 19.68 -0.73
N SER A 371 -16.35 18.38 -0.54
CA SER A 371 -15.72 17.61 0.56
C SER A 371 -14.29 17.17 0.29
N ILE A 372 -13.78 17.33 -0.93
CA ILE A 372 -12.44 16.87 -1.34
C ILE A 372 -11.58 18.00 -1.89
N ASP A 373 -10.28 17.77 -1.95
CA ASP A 373 -9.28 18.68 -2.52
C ASP A 373 -8.71 18.14 -3.84
N ALA A 374 -8.72 16.81 -4.03
CA ALA A 374 -8.17 16.16 -5.20
C ALA A 374 -9.00 14.97 -5.67
N LEU A 375 -9.13 14.83 -6.99
CA LEU A 375 -9.49 13.58 -7.66
C LEU A 375 -8.22 12.80 -7.95
N ALA A 376 -8.22 11.48 -7.70
CA ALA A 376 -7.08 10.62 -7.96
C ALA A 376 -7.46 9.41 -8.82
N THR A 377 -6.56 8.99 -9.72
CA THR A 377 -6.69 7.74 -10.48
C THR A 377 -5.38 6.95 -10.47
N ALA A 378 -5.37 5.76 -11.09
CA ALA A 378 -4.17 4.95 -11.30
C ALA A 378 -3.84 4.86 -12.80
N PRO A 379 -3.03 5.77 -13.35
CA PRO A 379 -2.65 5.76 -14.75
C PRO A 379 -1.58 4.71 -15.06
N TYR A 380 -1.93 3.44 -14.88
CA TYR A 380 -1.08 2.32 -15.27
C TYR A 380 -0.98 2.17 -16.80
N TRP A 381 0.19 1.83 -17.30
CA TRP A 381 0.38 1.38 -18.67
C TRP A 381 0.45 -0.14 -18.70
N GLU A 382 -0.67 -0.73 -19.13
CA GLU A 382 -0.97 -2.15 -18.98
C GLU A 382 -0.58 -2.96 -20.21
N LEU A 383 -0.07 -4.18 -19.99
CA LEU A 383 0.15 -5.20 -21.01
C LEU A 383 -0.23 -6.57 -20.46
N GLY A 384 -1.26 -7.17 -21.03
CA GLY A 384 -1.76 -8.50 -20.66
C GLY A 384 -1.33 -9.60 -21.63
N ASP A 385 -1.71 -10.85 -21.29
CA ASP A 385 -1.39 -12.06 -22.09
C ASP A 385 -1.82 -11.93 -23.56
N ASP A 386 -3.02 -11.40 -23.85
CA ASP A 386 -3.53 -11.27 -25.22
C ASP A 386 -2.74 -10.27 -26.06
N GLU A 387 -2.35 -9.16 -25.43
CA GLU A 387 -1.58 -8.10 -26.11
C GLU A 387 -0.10 -8.46 -26.30
N ALA A 388 0.44 -9.32 -25.45
CA ALA A 388 1.82 -9.82 -25.55
C ALA A 388 1.95 -11.01 -26.51
N ARG A 389 0.83 -11.67 -26.86
CA ARG A 389 0.82 -12.91 -27.63
C ARG A 389 1.48 -12.72 -29.00
N GLY A 390 2.50 -13.55 -29.27
CA GLY A 390 3.22 -13.57 -30.56
C GLY A 390 4.18 -12.40 -30.76
N LYS A 391 4.35 -11.53 -29.78
CA LYS A 391 5.31 -10.42 -29.86
C LYS A 391 6.67 -10.80 -29.31
N SER A 392 7.71 -10.29 -29.93
CA SER A 392 9.06 -10.36 -29.40
C SER A 392 9.25 -9.36 -28.23
N LEU A 393 10.29 -9.57 -27.42
CA LEU A 393 10.69 -8.60 -26.39
C LEU A 393 10.94 -7.22 -27.01
N ASP A 394 11.55 -7.17 -28.22
CA ASP A 394 11.83 -5.92 -28.89
C ASP A 394 10.56 -5.19 -29.32
N ASP A 395 9.57 -5.88 -29.87
CA ASP A 395 8.27 -5.30 -30.22
C ASP A 395 7.54 -4.75 -28.99
N ILE A 396 7.59 -5.48 -27.86
CA ILE A 396 6.99 -5.04 -26.61
C ILE A 396 7.64 -3.77 -26.10
N MET A 397 8.97 -3.77 -25.99
CA MET A 397 9.72 -2.65 -25.41
C MET A 397 9.75 -1.41 -26.31
N SER A 398 9.80 -1.61 -27.64
CA SER A 398 9.98 -0.51 -28.61
C SER A 398 8.65 0.06 -29.14
N HIS A 399 7.56 -0.71 -29.11
CA HIS A 399 6.28 -0.31 -29.70
C HIS A 399 5.11 -0.42 -28.71
N SER A 400 4.90 -1.60 -28.08
CA SER A 400 3.69 -1.82 -27.27
C SER A 400 3.67 -0.94 -26.03
N LEU A 401 4.70 -0.97 -25.20
CA LEU A 401 4.75 -0.21 -23.95
C LEU A 401 4.78 1.32 -24.17
N PRO A 402 5.52 1.88 -25.14
CA PRO A 402 5.41 3.31 -25.48
C PRO A 402 4.00 3.75 -25.88
N ALA A 403 3.27 2.91 -26.64
CA ALA A 403 1.88 3.19 -27.01
C ALA A 403 0.97 3.18 -25.78
N LYS A 404 1.14 2.22 -24.88
CA LYS A 404 0.38 2.15 -23.62
C LYS A 404 0.64 3.34 -22.68
N ILE A 405 1.87 3.84 -22.64
CA ILE A 405 2.19 5.09 -21.93
C ILE A 405 1.42 6.27 -22.54
N ALA A 406 1.35 6.35 -23.85
CA ALA A 406 0.60 7.42 -24.52
C ALA A 406 -0.88 7.34 -24.21
N GLU A 407 -1.47 6.17 -24.33
CA GLU A 407 -2.89 5.89 -24.08
C GLU A 407 -3.29 6.26 -22.65
N THR A 408 -2.57 5.75 -21.64
CA THR A 408 -2.94 5.99 -20.23
C THR A 408 -2.80 7.46 -19.84
N LEU A 409 -1.82 8.17 -20.37
CA LEU A 409 -1.65 9.60 -20.11
C LEU A 409 -2.70 10.45 -20.82
N ASP A 410 -3.24 10.02 -21.96
CA ASP A 410 -4.38 10.69 -22.58
C ASP A 410 -5.67 10.53 -21.75
N TRP A 411 -5.88 9.36 -21.13
CA TRP A 411 -6.93 9.21 -20.13
C TRP A 411 -6.70 10.11 -18.90
N ALA A 412 -5.48 10.17 -18.40
CA ALA A 412 -5.12 11.05 -17.28
C ALA A 412 -5.41 12.53 -17.57
N LYS A 413 -5.19 13.01 -18.80
CA LYS A 413 -5.57 14.37 -19.21
C LYS A 413 -7.08 14.60 -19.19
N LYS A 414 -7.87 13.59 -19.59
CA LYS A 414 -9.35 13.66 -19.52
C LYS A 414 -9.81 13.71 -18.06
N GLN A 415 -9.17 12.94 -17.17
CA GLN A 415 -9.43 12.97 -15.73
C GLN A 415 -9.06 14.34 -15.13
N LYS A 416 -7.94 14.91 -15.52
CA LYS A 416 -7.55 16.28 -15.13
C LYS A 416 -8.60 17.31 -15.55
N ALA A 417 -9.16 17.17 -16.74
CA ALA A 417 -10.24 18.06 -17.21
C ALA A 417 -11.52 17.91 -16.35
N VAL A 418 -11.89 16.68 -15.97
CA VAL A 418 -13.00 16.43 -15.02
C VAL A 418 -12.70 17.11 -13.68
N ALA A 419 -11.54 16.88 -13.09
CA ALA A 419 -11.18 17.51 -11.82
C ALA A 419 -11.25 19.05 -11.90
N ALA A 420 -10.72 19.63 -12.97
CA ALA A 420 -10.73 21.08 -13.21
C ALA A 420 -12.13 21.66 -13.31
N LYS A 421 -13.10 20.93 -13.92
CA LYS A 421 -14.51 21.33 -14.00
C LYS A 421 -15.11 21.58 -12.61
N TYR A 422 -14.65 20.83 -11.59
CA TYR A 422 -15.08 20.97 -10.20
C TYR A 422 -14.11 21.79 -9.33
N GLY A 423 -13.10 22.44 -9.93
CA GLY A 423 -12.09 23.22 -9.21
C GLY A 423 -11.17 22.37 -8.33
N LYS A 424 -10.95 21.09 -8.70
CA LYS A 424 -10.12 20.15 -7.91
C LYS A 424 -8.79 19.88 -8.58
N ARG A 425 -7.80 19.52 -7.73
CA ARG A 425 -6.53 18.98 -8.18
C ARG A 425 -6.75 17.60 -8.82
N TYR A 426 -5.88 17.21 -9.75
CA TYR A 426 -5.82 15.85 -10.26
C TYR A 426 -4.45 15.24 -9.93
N ILE A 427 -4.46 14.11 -9.22
CA ILE A 427 -3.29 13.38 -8.75
C ILE A 427 -3.40 11.90 -9.10
N ALA A 428 -2.34 11.12 -8.88
CA ALA A 428 -2.38 9.66 -9.05
C ALA A 428 -2.06 8.94 -7.73
N TYR A 429 -2.99 8.06 -7.29
CA TYR A 429 -2.79 7.24 -6.11
C TYR A 429 -1.88 6.03 -6.38
N GLU A 430 -1.83 5.55 -7.63
CA GLU A 430 -0.92 4.54 -8.15
C GLU A 430 -0.53 4.89 -9.57
N GLY A 431 0.53 4.26 -10.09
CA GLY A 431 0.96 4.41 -11.47
C GLY A 431 2.25 3.68 -11.74
N GLY A 432 2.60 3.61 -13.01
CA GLY A 432 3.75 2.86 -13.48
C GLY A 432 3.38 1.76 -14.46
N GLN A 433 4.27 0.80 -14.66
CA GLN A 433 4.00 -0.34 -15.53
C GLN A 433 3.05 -1.34 -14.83
N HIS A 434 2.19 -1.98 -15.63
CA HIS A 434 1.33 -3.08 -15.23
C HIS A 434 1.41 -4.19 -16.28
N VAL A 435 2.60 -4.76 -16.43
CA VAL A 435 2.80 -5.96 -17.24
C VAL A 435 2.38 -7.16 -16.41
N TRP A 436 1.33 -7.86 -16.83
CA TRP A 436 0.79 -9.02 -16.13
C TRP A 436 0.60 -10.19 -17.10
N LEU A 437 1.53 -11.17 -17.04
CA LEU A 437 1.49 -12.34 -17.89
C LEU A 437 1.36 -13.61 -17.03
N ASN A 438 0.17 -14.24 -17.08
CA ASN A 438 -0.12 -15.43 -16.29
C ASN A 438 0.70 -16.64 -16.73
N ASN A 439 1.00 -16.72 -18.03
CA ASN A 439 1.54 -17.90 -18.67
C ASN A 439 3.00 -17.74 -19.12
N ASN A 440 3.62 -16.57 -18.91
CA ASN A 440 5.00 -16.31 -19.37
C ASN A 440 5.79 -15.44 -18.38
N GLN A 441 6.02 -15.97 -17.18
CA GLN A 441 6.85 -15.28 -16.16
C GLN A 441 8.29 -15.00 -16.62
N PRO A 442 8.97 -15.87 -17.42
CA PRO A 442 10.29 -15.55 -17.96
C PRO A 442 10.27 -14.29 -18.82
N LEU A 443 9.23 -14.06 -19.62
CA LEU A 443 9.10 -12.83 -20.43
C LEU A 443 8.88 -11.61 -19.55
N VAL A 444 8.07 -11.74 -18.48
CA VAL A 444 7.93 -10.64 -17.49
C VAL A 444 9.29 -10.27 -16.93
N ALA A 445 10.08 -11.25 -16.49
CA ALA A 445 11.42 -10.99 -15.95
C ALA A 445 12.36 -10.33 -16.96
N GLN A 446 12.27 -10.69 -18.25
CA GLN A 446 13.04 -10.03 -19.31
C GLN A 446 12.58 -8.57 -19.50
N ILE A 447 11.28 -8.31 -19.55
CA ILE A 447 10.71 -6.96 -19.69
C ILE A 447 11.12 -6.08 -18.50
N GLU A 448 10.98 -6.57 -17.27
CA GLU A 448 11.23 -5.82 -16.04
C GLU A 448 12.71 -5.42 -15.85
N ARG A 449 13.64 -6.28 -16.31
CA ARG A 449 15.09 -6.06 -16.22
C ARG A 449 15.69 -5.45 -17.47
N ASP A 450 14.91 -5.26 -18.53
CA ASP A 450 15.39 -4.66 -19.78
C ASP A 450 15.87 -3.21 -19.54
N PRO A 451 17.09 -2.84 -19.97
CA PRO A 451 17.59 -1.50 -19.77
C PRO A 451 16.71 -0.39 -20.35
N ARG A 452 15.89 -0.68 -21.39
CA ARG A 452 14.93 0.25 -21.99
C ARG A 452 13.80 0.65 -21.03
N MET A 453 13.51 -0.14 -19.99
CA MET A 453 12.56 0.20 -18.93
C MET A 453 12.92 1.55 -18.27
N TYR A 454 14.20 1.87 -18.16
CA TYR A 454 14.66 3.19 -17.72
C TYR A 454 14.11 4.33 -18.59
N ASN A 455 14.21 4.20 -19.93
CA ASN A 455 13.71 5.23 -20.86
C ASN A 455 12.18 5.32 -20.83
N LEU A 456 11.48 4.20 -20.67
CA LEU A 456 10.02 4.16 -20.53
C LEU A 456 9.56 4.93 -19.28
N TYR A 457 10.15 4.66 -18.12
CA TYR A 457 9.83 5.39 -16.88
C TYR A 457 10.20 6.87 -16.98
N LYS A 458 11.35 7.20 -17.56
CA LYS A 458 11.77 8.59 -17.78
C LYS A 458 10.79 9.34 -18.69
N SER A 459 10.34 8.71 -19.78
CA SER A 459 9.31 9.25 -20.67
C SER A 459 7.97 9.44 -19.95
N TYR A 460 7.51 8.42 -19.20
CA TYR A 460 6.26 8.45 -18.46
C TYR A 460 6.25 9.58 -17.42
N ILE A 461 7.26 9.65 -16.57
CA ILE A 461 7.39 10.69 -15.54
C ILE A 461 7.54 12.08 -16.17
N GLY A 462 8.36 12.21 -17.21
CA GLY A 462 8.56 13.48 -17.90
C GLY A 462 7.29 14.02 -18.56
N ARG A 463 6.48 13.14 -19.16
CA ARG A 463 5.17 13.51 -19.73
C ARG A 463 4.16 13.83 -18.65
N TRP A 464 4.11 13.06 -17.55
CA TRP A 464 3.27 13.39 -16.38
C TRP A 464 3.59 14.80 -15.87
N ASN A 465 4.85 15.09 -15.61
CA ASN A 465 5.27 16.40 -15.08
C ASN A 465 4.90 17.55 -16.01
N ARG A 466 5.02 17.36 -17.34
CA ARG A 466 4.69 18.39 -18.32
C ARG A 466 3.16 18.58 -18.48
N ASP A 467 2.40 17.48 -18.55
CA ASP A 467 1.01 17.51 -18.98
C ASP A 467 0.03 17.58 -17.80
N ILE A 468 0.40 17.02 -16.64
CA ILE A 468 -0.39 16.97 -15.41
C ILE A 468 0.23 17.87 -14.33
N GLY A 469 1.47 17.61 -13.93
CA GLY A 469 2.26 18.48 -13.07
C GLY A 469 1.98 18.35 -11.57
N ASP A 470 1.17 17.39 -11.12
CA ASP A 470 0.83 17.18 -9.71
C ASP A 470 1.31 15.80 -9.19
N THR A 471 1.00 15.46 -7.96
CA THR A 471 1.47 14.27 -7.24
C THR A 471 1.12 12.98 -7.98
N MET A 472 2.11 12.08 -8.12
CA MET A 472 1.95 10.71 -8.61
C MET A 472 2.66 9.75 -7.66
N ALA A 473 1.92 8.88 -6.98
CA ALA A 473 2.48 7.83 -6.14
C ALA A 473 2.67 6.55 -6.97
N LEU A 474 3.90 6.22 -7.32
CA LEU A 474 4.23 5.03 -8.11
C LEU A 474 3.94 3.74 -7.31
N PHE A 475 3.47 2.72 -7.97
CA PHE A 475 3.27 1.39 -7.39
C PHE A 475 4.29 0.40 -7.97
N ALA A 476 5.17 -0.19 -7.14
CA ALA A 476 5.38 -0.04 -5.72
C ALA A 476 6.88 0.11 -5.42
N LEU A 477 7.25 0.43 -4.16
CA LEU A 477 8.66 0.62 -3.79
C LEU A 477 9.50 -0.62 -4.10
N THR A 478 9.08 -1.77 -3.58
CA THR A 478 9.75 -3.08 -3.77
C THR A 478 8.77 -4.11 -4.31
N GLY A 479 9.27 -5.17 -4.88
CA GLY A 479 8.46 -6.31 -5.30
C GLY A 479 9.24 -7.26 -6.21
N GLY A 480 9.28 -8.53 -5.84
CA GLY A 480 9.86 -9.58 -6.66
C GLY A 480 9.12 -9.74 -7.99
N ILE A 481 9.80 -10.29 -8.99
CA ILE A 481 9.24 -10.51 -10.31
C ILE A 481 8.61 -11.91 -10.36
N GLY A 482 7.33 -11.95 -10.71
CA GLY A 482 6.57 -13.16 -10.92
C GLY A 482 5.70 -13.05 -12.18
N LYS A 483 4.37 -13.17 -12.03
CA LYS A 483 3.40 -12.86 -13.11
C LYS A 483 3.37 -11.37 -13.46
N ALA A 484 3.84 -10.54 -12.56
CA ALA A 484 4.06 -9.11 -12.70
C ALA A 484 5.33 -8.71 -11.93
N GLY A 485 5.82 -7.50 -12.14
CA GLY A 485 7.00 -6.96 -11.47
C GLY A 485 6.82 -5.48 -11.11
N PHE A 486 5.89 -5.17 -10.20
CA PHE A 486 5.54 -3.79 -9.89
C PHE A 486 6.65 -3.00 -9.20
N GLY A 487 7.54 -3.66 -8.44
CA GLY A 487 8.57 -2.99 -7.67
C GLY A 487 9.45 -2.08 -8.52
N LEU A 488 9.73 -0.88 -8.05
CA LEU A 488 10.78 -0.02 -8.62
C LEU A 488 12.16 -0.66 -8.44
N VAL A 489 12.30 -1.44 -7.37
CA VAL A 489 13.39 -2.39 -7.10
C VAL A 489 12.79 -3.75 -6.76
N GLU A 490 13.54 -4.84 -7.00
CA GLU A 490 13.09 -6.18 -6.62
C GLU A 490 13.13 -6.38 -5.09
N TYR A 491 14.07 -5.72 -4.41
CA TYR A 491 14.24 -5.75 -2.95
C TYR A 491 14.91 -4.48 -2.44
N ALA A 492 14.71 -4.18 -1.16
CA ALA A 492 15.35 -3.04 -0.51
C ALA A 492 16.89 -3.20 -0.54
N GLY A 493 17.59 -2.16 -0.99
CA GLY A 493 19.04 -2.18 -1.15
C GLY A 493 19.56 -2.73 -2.47
N GLN A 494 18.69 -3.11 -3.41
CA GLN A 494 19.13 -3.44 -4.78
C GLN A 494 19.93 -2.26 -5.36
N PRO A 495 21.10 -2.51 -5.95
CA PRO A 495 21.87 -1.44 -6.59
C PRO A 495 21.06 -0.71 -7.66
N VAL A 496 21.02 0.62 -7.58
CA VAL A 496 20.24 1.45 -8.53
C VAL A 496 20.69 1.23 -9.99
N SER A 497 21.97 0.87 -10.20
CA SER A 497 22.51 0.49 -11.52
C SER A 497 21.83 -0.74 -12.14
N GLU A 498 21.31 -1.63 -11.30
CA GLU A 498 20.62 -2.87 -11.69
C GLU A 498 19.09 -2.72 -11.72
N ALA A 499 18.56 -1.57 -11.29
CA ALA A 499 17.14 -1.28 -11.17
C ALA A 499 16.74 -0.14 -12.14
N PRO A 500 16.46 -0.43 -13.40
CA PRO A 500 16.24 0.60 -14.43
C PRO A 500 15.08 1.55 -14.08
N LYS A 501 14.01 1.05 -13.48
CA LYS A 501 12.86 1.85 -13.00
C LYS A 501 13.29 2.85 -11.92
N MET A 502 13.93 2.35 -10.84
CA MET A 502 14.39 3.19 -9.74
C MET A 502 15.42 4.23 -10.21
N ARG A 503 16.32 3.87 -11.14
CA ARG A 503 17.28 4.81 -11.72
C ARG A 503 16.58 5.99 -12.39
N ALA A 504 15.55 5.74 -13.20
CA ALA A 504 14.76 6.80 -13.84
C ALA A 504 14.06 7.70 -12.82
N VAL A 505 13.49 7.11 -11.77
CA VAL A 505 12.83 7.84 -10.67
C VAL A 505 13.83 8.73 -9.91
N ARG A 506 14.99 8.18 -9.53
CA ARG A 506 16.03 8.95 -8.80
C ARG A 506 16.56 10.14 -9.61
N GLU A 507 16.71 9.99 -10.91
CA GLU A 507 17.10 11.12 -11.77
C GLU A 507 16.03 12.21 -11.85
N SER A 508 14.74 11.84 -11.79
CA SER A 508 13.66 12.84 -11.75
C SER A 508 13.69 13.70 -10.49
N PHE A 509 14.14 13.16 -9.33
CA PHE A 509 14.32 13.94 -8.11
C PHE A 509 15.39 15.03 -8.25
N ALA A 510 16.46 14.75 -9.01
CA ALA A 510 17.55 15.70 -9.23
C ALA A 510 17.14 16.86 -10.15
N GLN A 511 16.28 16.60 -11.14
CA GLN A 511 15.78 17.63 -12.06
C GLN A 511 14.82 18.62 -11.37
N SER A 512 14.09 18.18 -10.36
CA SER A 512 13.18 19.01 -9.58
C SER A 512 13.88 19.94 -8.57
N ARG A 513 15.21 19.82 -8.40
CA ARG A 513 16.01 20.66 -7.50
C ARG A 513 16.73 21.84 -8.22
N ARG A 514 16.63 21.91 -9.54
CA ARG A 514 17.16 22.99 -10.41
C ARG A 514 16.04 23.90 -10.85
#